data_73eb6325e11415bddc3016db2db91783
#
_entry.id   73eb6325e11415bddc3016db2db91783
#
_cell.length_a   1.000
_cell.length_b   1.000
_cell.length_c   1.000
_cell.angle_alpha   90.00
_cell.angle_beta   90.00
_cell.angle_gamma   90.00
#
_symmetry.space_group_name_H-M   'P 1'
#
loop_
_entity.id
_entity.type
_entity.pdbx_description
1 polymer ?
#
loop_
_entity_poly.entity_id
_entity_poly.type
_entity_poly.pdbx_seq_one_letter_code
_entity_poly.pdbx_strand_id
1 'polypeptide(L)'
;MVKKKILIMGLPGSGKTTLAKKLIPFYNAVWLNADEVRKEADDWDFSPEGRVRQADRMKTLAQKAIDDGRNVVADFICPTEQTRADFNADYTIWMDTIDEGRFEDTNKMFEKPTKYNFKVKHKDADMFAFLIKQDIQEKLND
;
A
#
# COMPACT_ATOMS: atom_id res chain seq x y z
N MET A 1 -19.65 0.86 -11.71
CA MET A 1 -19.04 0.81 -10.35
C MET A 1 -17.74 1.58 -10.33
N VAL A 2 -17.56 2.35 -9.27
CA VAL A 2 -16.31 3.09 -9.08
C VAL A 2 -15.22 2.10 -8.69
N LYS A 3 -14.06 2.19 -9.35
CA LYS A 3 -12.93 1.36 -9.04
C LYS A 3 -12.22 1.86 -7.79
N LYS A 4 -11.54 0.96 -7.09
CA LYS A 4 -10.93 1.23 -5.80
C LYS A 4 -9.43 1.24 -5.87
N LYS A 5 -8.84 2.22 -5.21
CA LYS A 5 -7.41 2.34 -5.00
C LYS A 5 -7.14 1.95 -3.54
N ILE A 6 -6.59 0.77 -3.33
CA ILE A 6 -6.32 0.22 -2.00
C ILE A 6 -4.83 0.30 -1.73
N LEU A 7 -4.46 0.92 -0.62
CA LEU A 7 -3.07 1.07 -0.18
C LEU A 7 -2.79 0.15 1.01
N ILE A 8 -1.74 -0.64 0.90
CA ILE A 8 -1.19 -1.40 2.03
C ILE A 8 0.17 -0.76 2.35
N MET A 9 0.28 -0.15 3.51
CA MET A 9 1.47 0.59 3.91
C MET A 9 2.07 0.04 5.20
N GLY A 10 3.34 0.28 5.41
CA GLY A 10 4.04 -0.15 6.61
C GLY A 10 5.52 -0.33 6.36
N LEU A 11 6.25 -0.65 7.43
CA LEU A 11 7.69 -0.87 7.38
C LEU A 11 8.05 -2.11 6.56
N PRO A 12 9.27 -2.16 6.00
CA PRO A 12 9.75 -3.38 5.33
C PRO A 12 9.69 -4.58 6.27
N GLY A 13 9.18 -5.69 5.78
CA GLY A 13 9.04 -6.91 6.58
C GLY A 13 7.77 -6.99 7.40
N SER A 14 6.85 -6.03 7.27
CA SER A 14 5.60 -6.03 8.03
C SER A 14 4.54 -6.99 7.47
N GLY A 15 4.73 -7.55 6.27
CA GLY A 15 3.79 -8.50 5.67
C GLY A 15 2.89 -7.92 4.60
N LYS A 16 3.23 -6.76 4.04
CA LYS A 16 2.43 -6.09 3.01
C LYS A 16 2.20 -6.95 1.78
N THR A 17 3.26 -7.54 1.25
CA THR A 17 3.20 -8.34 0.03
C THR A 17 2.30 -9.58 0.22
N THR A 18 2.44 -10.25 1.35
CA THR A 18 1.63 -11.44 1.65
C THR A 18 0.14 -11.09 1.70
N LEU A 19 -0.21 -9.99 2.34
CA LEU A 19 -1.60 -9.53 2.40
C LEU A 19 -2.10 -9.11 1.02
N ALA A 20 -1.27 -8.39 0.25
CA ALA A 20 -1.63 -7.96 -1.10
C ALA A 20 -2.03 -9.16 -1.97
N LYS A 21 -1.24 -10.22 -1.95
CA LYS A 21 -1.52 -11.42 -2.74
C LYS A 21 -2.86 -12.06 -2.39
N LYS A 22 -3.31 -11.92 -1.15
CA LYS A 22 -4.61 -12.44 -0.71
C LYS A 22 -5.77 -11.54 -1.14
N LEU A 23 -5.56 -10.23 -1.21
CA LEU A 23 -6.62 -9.27 -1.55
C LEU A 23 -6.86 -9.18 -3.07
N ILE A 24 -5.80 -9.31 -3.87
CA ILE A 24 -5.89 -9.14 -5.33
C ILE A 24 -7.00 -9.96 -5.97
N PRO A 25 -7.17 -11.27 -5.68
CA PRO A 25 -8.24 -12.05 -6.32
C PRO A 25 -9.64 -11.55 -6.02
N PHE A 26 -9.86 -10.94 -4.85
CA PHE A 26 -11.20 -10.46 -4.48
C PHE A 26 -11.66 -9.29 -5.35
N TYR A 27 -10.73 -8.53 -5.93
CA TYR A 27 -11.03 -7.30 -6.67
C TYR A 27 -10.59 -7.36 -8.12
N ASN A 28 -10.00 -8.47 -8.54
CA ASN A 28 -9.35 -8.58 -9.87
C ASN A 28 -8.45 -7.36 -10.08
N ALA A 29 -7.65 -7.04 -9.09
CA ALA A 29 -6.89 -5.79 -9.03
C ALA A 29 -5.56 -5.88 -9.77
N VAL A 30 -5.12 -4.73 -10.27
CA VAL A 30 -3.72 -4.53 -10.65
C VAL A 30 -2.90 -4.46 -9.37
N TRP A 31 -1.84 -5.22 -9.29
CA TRP A 31 -0.94 -5.21 -8.15
C TRP A 31 0.25 -4.31 -8.42
N LEU A 32 0.40 -3.27 -7.62
CA LEU A 32 1.56 -2.39 -7.67
C LEU A 32 2.43 -2.66 -6.45
N ASN A 33 3.40 -3.53 -6.62
CA ASN A 33 4.41 -3.85 -5.61
C ASN A 33 5.60 -2.92 -5.80
N ALA A 34 6.05 -2.28 -4.73
CA ALA A 34 7.11 -1.28 -4.80
C ALA A 34 8.42 -1.82 -5.41
N ASP A 35 8.81 -3.04 -5.04
CA ASP A 35 10.06 -3.63 -5.54
C ASP A 35 9.97 -3.90 -7.05
N GLU A 36 8.83 -4.40 -7.52
CA GLU A 36 8.62 -4.64 -8.95
C GLU A 36 8.61 -3.32 -9.73
N VAL A 37 8.01 -2.29 -9.17
CA VAL A 37 7.98 -0.96 -9.80
C VAL A 37 9.38 -0.38 -9.89
N ARG A 38 10.20 -0.53 -8.83
CA ARG A 38 11.61 -0.10 -8.88
C ARG A 38 12.41 -0.86 -9.91
N LYS A 39 12.19 -2.16 -10.00
CA LYS A 39 12.87 -3.03 -10.97
C LYS A 39 12.57 -2.59 -12.40
N GLU A 40 11.32 -2.32 -12.72
CA GLU A 40 10.93 -1.88 -14.06
C GLU A 40 11.50 -0.49 -14.40
N ALA A 41 11.58 0.39 -13.40
CA ALA A 41 12.15 1.73 -13.57
C ALA A 41 13.68 1.74 -13.51
N ASP A 42 14.28 0.64 -13.09
CA ASP A 42 15.72 0.54 -12.83
C ASP A 42 16.20 1.67 -11.90
N ASP A 43 15.45 1.89 -10.82
CA ASP A 43 15.68 2.97 -9.87
C ASP A 43 15.69 2.43 -8.44
N TRP A 44 16.88 2.14 -7.94
CA TRP A 44 17.10 1.61 -6.60
C TRP A 44 17.67 2.68 -5.66
N ASP A 45 17.38 3.94 -5.96
CA ASP A 45 17.81 5.07 -5.15
C ASP A 45 16.87 5.23 -3.95
N PHE A 46 17.40 4.95 -2.74
CA PHE A 46 16.68 5.07 -1.48
C PHE A 46 16.98 6.38 -0.75
N SER A 47 17.63 7.33 -1.43
CA SER A 47 17.77 8.69 -0.89
C SER A 47 16.38 9.35 -0.73
N PRO A 48 16.28 10.46 0.01
CA PRO A 48 15.00 11.18 0.09
C PRO A 48 14.41 11.52 -1.28
N GLU A 49 15.24 11.95 -2.22
CA GLU A 49 14.79 12.27 -3.59
C GLU A 49 14.31 11.02 -4.34
N GLY A 50 15.02 9.90 -4.18
CA GLY A 50 14.65 8.65 -4.81
C GLY A 50 13.35 8.10 -4.25
N ARG A 51 13.09 8.30 -2.96
CA ARG A 51 11.82 7.88 -2.34
C ARG A 51 10.65 8.73 -2.81
N VAL A 52 10.87 10.03 -3.05
CA VAL A 52 9.84 10.90 -3.65
C VAL A 52 9.52 10.46 -5.07
N ARG A 53 10.55 10.16 -5.87
CA ARG A 53 10.32 9.64 -7.24
C ARG A 53 9.53 8.35 -7.22
N GLN A 54 9.83 7.45 -6.29
CA GLN A 54 9.11 6.18 -6.18
C GLN A 54 7.65 6.40 -5.79
N ALA A 55 7.39 7.29 -4.85
CA ALA A 55 6.02 7.62 -4.44
C ALA A 55 5.22 8.21 -5.62
N ASP A 56 5.82 9.11 -6.39
CA ASP A 56 5.20 9.68 -7.59
C ASP A 56 4.90 8.61 -8.63
N ARG A 57 5.83 7.68 -8.81
CA ARG A 57 5.69 6.57 -9.76
C ARG A 57 4.52 5.67 -9.36
N MET A 58 4.42 5.33 -8.07
CA MET A 58 3.31 4.52 -7.55
C MET A 58 1.97 5.23 -7.75
N LYS A 59 1.93 6.52 -7.44
CA LYS A 59 0.74 7.35 -7.62
C LYS A 59 0.28 7.38 -9.08
N THR A 60 1.21 7.62 -10.00
CA THR A 60 0.92 7.74 -11.43
C THR A 60 0.40 6.41 -11.99
N LEU A 61 1.06 5.30 -11.64
CA LEU A 61 0.65 3.97 -12.09
C LEU A 61 -0.72 3.58 -11.53
N ALA A 62 -0.98 3.92 -10.27
CA ALA A 62 -2.28 3.64 -9.65
C ALA A 62 -3.40 4.41 -10.34
N GLN A 63 -3.18 5.70 -10.60
CA GLN A 63 -4.20 6.52 -11.26
C GLN A 63 -4.46 6.03 -12.68
N LYS A 64 -3.40 5.64 -13.40
CA LYS A 64 -3.56 5.08 -14.75
C LYS A 64 -4.45 3.82 -14.73
N ALA A 65 -4.22 2.92 -13.78
CA ALA A 65 -5.03 1.70 -13.67
C ALA A 65 -6.49 2.03 -13.36
N ILE A 66 -6.74 2.97 -12.46
CA ILE A 66 -8.10 3.42 -12.16
C ILE A 66 -8.77 4.00 -13.42
N ASP A 67 -8.05 4.85 -14.14
CA ASP A 67 -8.56 5.47 -15.39
C ASP A 67 -8.84 4.41 -16.46
N ASP A 68 -8.08 3.31 -16.47
CA ASP A 68 -8.28 2.18 -17.36
C ASP A 68 -9.42 1.24 -16.90
N GLY A 69 -10.10 1.58 -15.81
CA GLY A 69 -11.23 0.80 -15.31
C GLY A 69 -10.84 -0.40 -14.44
N ARG A 70 -9.68 -0.34 -13.79
CA ARG A 70 -9.16 -1.43 -12.96
C ARG A 70 -9.07 -1.01 -11.49
N ASN A 71 -9.39 -1.96 -10.61
CA ASN A 71 -9.04 -1.81 -9.19
C ASN A 71 -7.54 -1.94 -9.00
N VAL A 72 -7.01 -1.31 -7.94
CA VAL A 72 -5.58 -1.31 -7.63
C VAL A 72 -5.36 -1.74 -6.19
N VAL A 73 -4.40 -2.64 -5.98
CA VAL A 73 -3.81 -2.90 -4.67
C VAL A 73 -2.33 -2.51 -4.76
N ALA A 74 -1.96 -1.46 -4.05
CA ALA A 74 -0.58 -0.98 -4.00
C ALA A 74 0.03 -1.33 -2.64
N ASP A 75 1.21 -1.94 -2.63
CA ASP A 75 1.92 -2.22 -1.40
C ASP A 75 3.30 -1.56 -1.43
N PHE A 76 3.49 -0.58 -0.58
CA PHE A 76 4.77 0.11 -0.40
C PHE A 76 4.81 0.79 0.98
N ILE A 77 5.98 1.28 1.35
CA ILE A 77 6.18 1.84 2.69
C ILE A 77 5.28 3.04 2.94
N CYS A 78 5.21 3.95 1.95
CA CYS A 78 4.41 5.18 2.02
C CYS A 78 4.63 5.89 3.36
N PRO A 79 5.86 6.38 3.62
CA PRO A 79 6.33 6.61 4.99
C PRO A 79 5.81 7.87 5.66
N THR A 80 5.23 8.82 4.93
CA THR A 80 4.85 10.12 5.49
C THR A 80 3.39 10.43 5.21
N GLU A 81 2.82 11.34 6.01
CA GLU A 81 1.47 11.84 5.77
C GLU A 81 1.34 12.45 4.38
N GLN A 82 2.40 13.14 3.91
CA GLN A 82 2.39 13.75 2.59
C GLN A 82 2.33 12.71 1.47
N THR A 83 3.14 11.65 1.55
CA THR A 83 3.09 10.59 0.53
C THR A 83 1.75 9.89 0.50
N ARG A 84 1.11 9.71 1.65
CA ARG A 84 -0.22 9.10 1.75
C ARG A 84 -1.29 10.01 1.15
N ALA A 85 -1.25 11.30 1.45
CA ALA A 85 -2.17 12.28 0.87
C ALA A 85 -2.04 12.35 -0.64
N ASP A 86 -0.80 12.35 -1.15
CA ASP A 86 -0.53 12.40 -2.58
C ASP A 86 -1.02 11.14 -3.30
N PHE A 87 -0.86 9.96 -2.68
CA PHE A 87 -1.36 8.72 -3.25
C PHE A 87 -2.89 8.70 -3.30
N ASN A 88 -3.53 9.25 -2.29
CA ASN A 88 -4.97 9.43 -2.22
C ASN A 88 -5.76 8.13 -2.39
N ALA A 89 -5.48 7.16 -1.53
CA ALA A 89 -6.16 5.87 -1.56
C ALA A 89 -7.63 5.99 -1.13
N ASP A 90 -8.49 5.15 -1.70
CA ASP A 90 -9.88 5.02 -1.26
C ASP A 90 -9.96 4.24 0.04
N TYR A 91 -8.99 3.35 0.27
CA TYR A 91 -8.93 2.52 1.47
C TYR A 91 -7.47 2.29 1.83
N THR A 92 -7.08 2.62 3.06
CA THR A 92 -5.71 2.49 3.55
C THR A 92 -5.63 1.43 4.65
N ILE A 93 -4.71 0.49 4.46
CA ILE A 93 -4.42 -0.57 5.42
C ILE A 93 -3.03 -0.32 5.99
N TRP A 94 -2.93 -0.20 7.31
CA TRP A 94 -1.67 -0.03 7.99
C TRP A 94 -1.22 -1.36 8.59
N MET A 95 -0.08 -1.86 8.09
CA MET A 95 0.54 -3.06 8.63
C MET A 95 1.39 -2.69 9.84
N ASP A 96 0.78 -2.68 11.02
CA ASP A 96 1.43 -2.35 12.30
C ASP A 96 1.81 -3.64 13.04
N THR A 97 2.59 -4.49 12.37
CA THR A 97 2.96 -5.81 12.86
C THR A 97 4.35 -5.85 13.48
N ILE A 98 5.16 -4.83 13.23
CA ILE A 98 6.54 -4.71 13.74
C ILE A 98 6.80 -3.26 14.12
N ASP A 99 7.68 -3.05 15.12
CA ASP A 99 8.03 -1.71 15.57
C ASP A 99 9.17 -1.11 14.75
N GLU A 100 10.07 -1.97 14.22
CA GLU A 100 11.22 -1.55 13.43
C GLU A 100 11.41 -2.49 12.25
N GLY A 101 11.65 -1.92 11.08
CA GLY A 101 12.08 -2.67 9.90
C GLY A 101 13.58 -2.89 9.89
N ARG A 102 14.06 -3.56 8.83
CA ARG A 102 15.48 -3.90 8.66
C ARG A 102 16.36 -2.68 8.39
N PHE A 103 15.80 -1.59 7.93
CA PHE A 103 16.55 -0.42 7.48
C PHE A 103 16.31 0.74 8.42
N GLU A 104 17.35 1.15 9.13
CA GLU A 104 17.27 2.20 10.15
C GLU A 104 16.81 3.54 9.55
N ASP A 105 17.29 3.90 8.37
CA ASP A 105 16.90 5.14 7.72
C ASP A 105 15.39 5.17 7.42
N THR A 106 14.83 4.04 7.02
CA THR A 106 13.40 3.90 6.80
C THR A 106 12.62 4.03 8.11
N ASN A 107 13.13 3.43 9.19
CA ASN A 107 12.49 3.52 10.51
C ASN A 107 12.40 4.98 10.96
N LYS A 108 13.46 5.75 10.77
CA LYS A 108 13.50 7.17 11.15
C LYS A 108 12.57 8.04 10.32
N MET A 109 12.40 7.69 9.05
CA MET A 109 11.57 8.44 8.12
C MET A 109 10.07 8.16 8.32
N PHE A 110 9.74 6.99 8.87
CA PHE A 110 8.37 6.52 8.93
C PHE A 110 7.56 7.27 9.98
N GLU A 111 6.56 8.01 9.52
CA GLU A 111 5.59 8.67 10.40
C GLU A 111 4.42 7.71 10.64
N LYS A 112 4.12 7.42 11.90
CA LYS A 112 2.97 6.57 12.21
C LYS A 112 1.70 7.25 11.71
N PRO A 113 0.82 6.54 10.99
CA PRO A 113 -0.37 7.18 10.45
C PRO A 113 -1.37 7.54 11.53
N THR A 114 -2.02 8.70 11.36
CA THR A 114 -3.15 9.10 12.17
C THR A 114 -4.48 8.78 11.46
N LYS A 115 -4.42 8.59 10.14
CA LYS A 115 -5.59 8.28 9.30
C LYS A 115 -5.35 6.97 8.57
N TYR A 116 -6.23 6.01 8.80
CA TYR A 116 -6.22 4.72 8.12
C TYR A 116 -7.61 4.11 8.26
N ASN A 117 -7.93 3.15 7.39
CA ASN A 117 -9.22 2.47 7.44
C ASN A 117 -9.15 1.17 8.23
N PHE A 118 -7.99 0.51 8.20
CA PHE A 118 -7.81 -0.78 8.88
C PHE A 118 -6.37 -0.89 9.39
N LYS A 119 -6.20 -1.40 10.62
CA LYS A 119 -4.88 -1.63 11.20
C LYS A 119 -4.70 -3.13 11.43
N VAL A 120 -3.64 -3.70 10.87
CA VAL A 120 -3.28 -5.11 11.04
C VAL A 120 -2.19 -5.20 12.11
N LYS A 121 -2.50 -5.85 13.24
CA LYS A 121 -1.60 -5.88 14.41
C LYS A 121 -0.69 -7.10 14.47
N HIS A 122 -0.99 -8.15 13.70
CA HIS A 122 -0.15 -9.34 13.65
C HIS A 122 -0.28 -10.02 12.30
N LYS A 123 0.63 -10.95 12.00
CA LYS A 123 0.69 -11.58 10.68
C LYS A 123 -0.25 -12.77 10.61
N ASP A 124 -1.42 -12.57 10.02
CA ASP A 124 -2.40 -13.60 9.68
C ASP A 124 -3.14 -13.12 8.43
N ALA A 125 -2.50 -13.31 7.29
CA ALA A 125 -2.97 -12.74 6.03
C ALA A 125 -4.36 -13.27 5.63
N ASP A 126 -4.64 -14.54 5.85
CA ASP A 126 -5.94 -15.12 5.47
C ASP A 126 -7.08 -14.50 6.28
N MET A 127 -6.92 -14.42 7.60
CA MET A 127 -7.93 -13.84 8.47
C MET A 127 -8.13 -12.36 8.14
N PHE A 128 -7.05 -11.59 8.05
CA PHE A 128 -7.16 -10.16 7.82
C PHE A 128 -7.68 -9.83 6.41
N ALA A 129 -7.33 -10.61 5.40
CA ALA A 129 -7.88 -10.42 4.06
C ALA A 129 -9.41 -10.58 4.07
N PHE A 130 -9.92 -11.56 4.78
CA PHE A 130 -11.35 -11.77 4.93
C PHE A 130 -12.02 -10.59 5.65
N LEU A 131 -11.46 -10.16 6.78
CA LEU A 131 -12.00 -9.04 7.55
C LEU A 131 -11.95 -7.73 6.75
N ILE A 132 -10.88 -7.49 6.03
CA ILE A 132 -10.72 -6.30 5.20
C ILE A 132 -11.74 -6.30 4.07
N LYS A 133 -11.92 -7.44 3.41
CA LYS A 133 -12.94 -7.57 2.36
C LYS A 133 -14.32 -7.20 2.87
N GLN A 134 -14.70 -7.68 4.04
CA GLN A 134 -15.97 -7.34 4.66
C GLN A 134 -16.06 -5.84 4.97
N ASP A 135 -15.01 -5.26 5.51
CA ASP A 135 -14.97 -3.84 5.87
C ASP A 135 -15.08 -2.96 4.63
N ILE A 136 -14.39 -3.31 3.56
CA ILE A 136 -14.48 -2.58 2.28
C ILE A 136 -15.91 -2.66 1.73
N GLN A 137 -16.53 -3.83 1.79
CA GLN A 137 -17.89 -4.01 1.32
C GLN A 137 -18.87 -3.08 2.06
N GLU A 138 -18.72 -2.97 3.37
CA GLU A 138 -19.59 -2.11 4.19
C GLU A 138 -19.33 -0.63 3.94
N LYS A 139 -18.05 -0.21 3.88
CA LYS A 139 -17.67 1.20 3.82
C LYS A 139 -17.71 1.79 2.42
N LEU A 140 -17.43 0.99 1.40
CA LEU A 140 -17.36 1.46 0.01
C LEU A 140 -18.53 0.98 -0.84
N ASN A 141 -19.54 0.39 -0.24
CA ASN A 141 -20.79 -0.04 -0.88
C ASN A 141 -20.59 -0.97 -2.06
N ASP A 142 -19.82 -1.99 -1.85
CA ASP A 142 -19.62 -3.00 -2.88
C ASP A 142 -20.68 -4.07 -2.84
#